data_3947079ce81a4d5faaf2c37273f3f183
#
_entry.id   3947079ce81a4d5faaf2c37273f3f183
#
_cell.length_a   1.000
_cell.length_b   1.000
_cell.length_c   1.000
_cell.angle_alpha   90.00
_cell.angle_beta   90.00
_cell.angle_gamma   90.00
#
_symmetry.space_group_name_H-M   'P 1'
#
loop_
_entity.id
_entity.type
_entity.pdbx_description
1 polymer ?
#
loop_
_entity_poly.entity_id
_entity_poly.type
_entity_poly.pdbx_seq_one_letter_code
_entity_poly.pdbx_strand_id
1 'polypeptide(L)'
;LSNAGWVWMLWLIPLAFFGWFKMNNLKTENVTPGLKSPLVSFGRISWLLIIGFATAAIGLYFILTFKTFTWVKWIALPIIISLTVFLMKLLSPGEIKSNLERQYKIFGNKHTWVMTIIYTMTFGSFIGFAAAVGLAIKFIFGVQHVMVDGVMTHNLANPDGPATFMYVWVGAFVGALIRPVGGKIADKIGGAIVTQFVAVIMVIASVGVGYYSHLAYQSATPQDYFMPFFILIVILFTATGIGNGSTFRTISMVFNVEQAGPVLGWTSAVAAYGAFLIPKVIGEQMKATTPELAMYGFAVFYAFCAILNWWFYLGPKAEYKNP
;
A
#
# COMPACT_ATOMS: atom_id res chain seq x y z
N LEU A 1 18.91 16.86 -7.78
CA LEU A 1 18.29 15.51 -7.64
C LEU A 1 19.32 14.37 -7.72
N SER A 2 20.43 14.52 -8.46
CA SER A 2 21.47 13.46 -8.61
C SER A 2 22.10 13.01 -7.30
N ASN A 3 22.18 13.88 -6.30
CA ASN A 3 22.83 13.59 -5.02
C ASN A 3 21.86 13.06 -3.93
N ALA A 4 20.55 13.00 -4.19
CA ALA A 4 19.59 12.56 -3.20
C ALA A 4 19.79 11.09 -2.77
N GLY A 5 20.23 10.24 -3.70
CA GLY A 5 20.56 8.84 -3.39
C GLY A 5 21.72 8.68 -2.42
N TRP A 6 22.75 9.53 -2.51
CA TRP A 6 23.91 9.47 -1.62
C TRP A 6 23.57 9.80 -0.16
N VAL A 7 22.62 10.73 0.06
CA VAL A 7 22.18 11.05 1.43
C VAL A 7 21.58 9.83 2.11
N TRP A 8 20.76 9.04 1.38
CA TRP A 8 20.20 7.80 1.92
C TRP A 8 21.27 6.74 2.19
N MET A 9 22.30 6.62 1.34
CA MET A 9 23.40 5.70 1.57
C MET A 9 24.19 6.05 2.84
N LEU A 10 24.41 7.34 3.11
CA LEU A 10 25.09 7.81 4.33
C LEU A 10 24.37 7.40 5.62
N TRP A 11 23.03 7.24 5.58
CA TRP A 11 22.24 6.76 6.71
C TRP A 11 22.10 5.24 6.74
N LEU A 12 21.87 4.62 5.59
CA LEU A 12 21.61 3.18 5.52
C LEU A 12 22.84 2.33 5.82
N ILE A 13 24.04 2.77 5.38
CA ILE A 13 25.28 2.03 5.64
C ILE A 13 25.59 1.94 7.14
N PRO A 14 25.64 3.04 7.91
CA PRO A 14 25.84 2.96 9.36
C PRO A 14 24.77 2.14 10.08
N LEU A 15 23.50 2.26 9.67
CA LEU A 15 22.39 1.48 10.24
C LEU A 15 22.55 -0.02 9.94
N ALA A 16 23.00 -0.38 8.74
CA ALA A 16 23.28 -1.78 8.39
C ALA A 16 24.43 -2.35 9.24
N PHE A 17 25.51 -1.59 9.42
CA PHE A 17 26.62 -1.98 10.32
C PHE A 17 26.15 -2.11 11.77
N PHE A 18 25.38 -1.14 12.28
CA PHE A 18 24.82 -1.21 13.63
C PHE A 18 23.93 -2.44 13.79
N GLY A 19 23.05 -2.71 12.83
CA GLY A 19 22.21 -3.90 12.81
C GLY A 19 23.03 -5.18 12.83
N TRP A 20 24.06 -5.26 11.99
CA TRP A 20 24.95 -6.43 11.93
C TRP A 20 25.63 -6.75 13.25
N PHE A 21 26.13 -5.74 13.98
CA PHE A 21 26.89 -5.94 15.22
C PHE A 21 26.05 -5.97 16.48
N LYS A 22 24.85 -5.36 16.49
CA LYS A 22 24.04 -5.18 17.69
C LYS A 22 22.74 -5.99 17.70
N MET A 23 22.23 -6.40 16.54
CA MET A 23 21.05 -7.25 16.49
C MET A 23 21.46 -8.71 16.69
N ASN A 24 21.02 -9.28 17.81
CA ASN A 24 21.12 -10.72 18.02
C ASN A 24 19.99 -11.40 17.24
N ASN A 25 20.35 -12.43 16.47
CA ASN A 25 19.34 -13.34 15.97
C ASN A 25 18.63 -13.97 17.18
N LEU A 26 17.30 -13.81 17.22
CA LEU A 26 16.50 -14.61 18.15
C LEU A 26 16.92 -16.07 17.97
N LYS A 27 17.21 -16.79 19.05
CA LYS A 27 17.34 -18.25 19.02
C LYS A 27 15.98 -18.77 18.56
N THR A 28 15.84 -18.89 17.26
CA THR A 28 14.63 -19.42 16.67
C THR A 28 14.66 -20.91 16.90
N GLU A 29 13.86 -21.37 17.83
CA GLU A 29 13.51 -22.80 17.98
C GLU A 29 12.95 -23.37 16.67
N ASN A 30 12.69 -22.53 15.67
CA ASN A 30 12.06 -22.84 14.40
C ASN A 30 12.94 -22.61 13.17
N VAL A 31 14.25 -22.54 13.31
CA VAL A 31 15.10 -22.69 12.13
C VAL A 31 14.91 -24.11 11.65
N THR A 32 14.15 -24.27 10.58
CA THR A 32 14.03 -25.56 9.89
C THR A 32 15.41 -26.15 9.74
N PRO A 33 15.67 -27.37 10.29
CA PRO A 33 16.96 -28.03 10.14
C PRO A 33 17.25 -28.13 8.65
N GLY A 34 18.31 -27.48 8.17
CA GLY A 34 18.66 -27.55 6.75
C GLY A 34 18.88 -26.23 6.04
N LEU A 35 19.12 -25.10 6.75
CA LEU A 35 19.73 -23.92 6.15
C LEU A 35 21.10 -24.35 5.58
N LYS A 36 21.08 -24.78 4.33
CA LYS A 36 22.29 -25.01 3.53
C LYS A 36 22.99 -23.65 3.42
N SER A 37 24.25 -23.65 3.04
CA SER A 37 25.12 -22.47 3.02
C SER A 37 24.40 -21.20 2.55
N PRO A 38 24.79 -20.00 3.04
CA PRO A 38 24.22 -18.70 2.62
C PRO A 38 24.19 -18.53 1.10
N LEU A 39 25.18 -19.09 0.40
CA LEU A 39 25.29 -19.03 -1.05
C LEU A 39 24.15 -19.79 -1.75
N VAL A 40 23.78 -20.98 -1.25
CA VAL A 40 22.66 -21.76 -1.77
C VAL A 40 21.34 -21.04 -1.54
N SER A 41 21.17 -20.44 -0.36
CA SER A 41 19.97 -19.65 -0.04
C SER A 41 19.86 -18.42 -0.94
N PHE A 42 20.97 -17.73 -1.18
CA PHE A 42 21.03 -16.61 -2.11
C PHE A 42 20.66 -17.03 -3.54
N GLY A 43 21.20 -18.14 -4.02
CA GLY A 43 20.86 -18.67 -5.34
C GLY A 43 19.37 -19.01 -5.50
N ARG A 44 18.74 -19.56 -4.44
CA ARG A 44 17.29 -19.87 -4.45
C ARG A 44 16.43 -18.58 -4.48
N ILE A 45 16.79 -17.59 -3.69
CA ILE A 45 16.11 -16.29 -3.69
C ILE A 45 16.27 -15.62 -5.05
N SER A 46 17.49 -15.60 -5.60
CA SER A 46 17.77 -15.02 -6.91
C SER A 46 16.97 -15.67 -8.03
N TRP A 47 16.80 -17.00 -7.99
CA TRP A 47 15.95 -17.70 -8.94
C TRP A 47 14.51 -17.23 -8.93
N LEU A 48 13.90 -17.10 -7.75
CA LEU A 48 12.54 -16.60 -7.60
C LEU A 48 12.41 -15.13 -8.02
N LEU A 49 13.42 -14.32 -7.72
CA LEU A 49 13.49 -12.91 -8.14
C LEU A 49 13.55 -12.78 -9.67
N ILE A 50 14.34 -13.61 -10.35
CA ILE A 50 14.43 -13.62 -11.83
C ILE A 50 13.05 -13.91 -12.43
N ILE A 51 12.34 -14.92 -11.94
CA ILE A 51 10.98 -15.22 -12.41
C ILE A 51 10.04 -14.05 -12.13
N GLY A 52 10.09 -13.45 -10.93
CA GLY A 52 9.28 -12.30 -10.56
C GLY A 52 9.55 -11.08 -11.43
N PHE A 53 10.81 -10.74 -11.68
CA PHE A 53 11.17 -9.63 -12.56
C PHE A 53 10.80 -9.86 -14.02
N ALA A 54 10.98 -11.08 -14.52
CA ALA A 54 10.57 -11.42 -15.89
C ALA A 54 9.06 -11.26 -16.09
N THR A 55 8.25 -11.76 -15.15
CA THR A 55 6.79 -11.61 -15.22
C THR A 55 6.34 -10.17 -15.03
N ALA A 56 7.01 -9.41 -14.14
CA ALA A 56 6.74 -7.99 -13.97
C ALA A 56 7.08 -7.18 -15.25
N ALA A 57 8.20 -7.49 -15.90
CA ALA A 57 8.59 -6.85 -17.16
C ALA A 57 7.58 -7.14 -18.29
N ILE A 58 7.11 -8.39 -18.41
CA ILE A 58 6.05 -8.77 -19.36
C ILE A 58 4.77 -7.98 -19.06
N GLY A 59 4.38 -7.90 -17.79
CA GLY A 59 3.20 -7.16 -17.38
C GLY A 59 3.31 -5.67 -17.66
N LEU A 60 4.46 -5.07 -17.38
CA LEU A 60 4.73 -3.66 -17.65
C LEU A 60 4.68 -3.38 -19.17
N TYR A 61 5.33 -4.21 -19.97
CA TYR A 61 5.29 -4.12 -21.43
C TYR A 61 3.84 -4.17 -21.94
N PHE A 62 3.04 -5.12 -21.45
CA PHE A 62 1.65 -5.24 -21.81
C PHE A 62 0.84 -3.98 -21.47
N ILE A 63 0.98 -3.47 -20.23
CA ILE A 63 0.27 -2.28 -19.76
C ILE A 63 0.66 -1.03 -20.56
N LEU A 64 1.93 -0.90 -20.95
CA LEU A 64 2.42 0.26 -21.73
C LEU A 64 2.01 0.20 -23.21
N THR A 65 1.97 -0.99 -23.78
CA THR A 65 1.66 -1.20 -25.21
C THR A 65 0.18 -1.05 -25.51
N PHE A 66 -0.69 -1.62 -24.64
CA PHE A 66 -2.13 -1.54 -24.83
C PHE A 66 -2.71 -0.27 -24.20
N LYS A 67 -2.56 0.86 -24.91
CA LYS A 67 -3.03 2.19 -24.47
C LYS A 67 -4.57 2.34 -24.47
N THR A 68 -5.29 1.45 -25.14
CA THR A 68 -6.65 1.71 -25.64
C THR A 68 -7.78 1.47 -24.65
N PHE A 69 -7.64 0.60 -23.64
CA PHE A 69 -8.74 0.29 -22.72
C PHE A 69 -8.32 0.36 -21.26
N THR A 70 -8.89 1.30 -20.52
CA THR A 70 -8.58 1.49 -19.09
C THR A 70 -8.89 0.26 -18.26
N TRP A 71 -10.00 -0.44 -18.53
CA TRP A 71 -10.41 -1.64 -17.79
C TRP A 71 -9.49 -2.85 -18.00
N VAL A 72 -8.83 -2.98 -19.19
CA VAL A 72 -7.87 -4.05 -19.46
C VAL A 72 -6.70 -4.00 -18.48
N LYS A 73 -6.26 -2.81 -18.08
CA LYS A 73 -5.16 -2.62 -17.13
C LYS A 73 -5.50 -3.14 -15.73
N TRP A 74 -6.77 -3.05 -15.33
CA TRP A 74 -7.24 -3.57 -14.04
C TRP A 74 -7.29 -5.10 -14.01
N ILE A 75 -7.67 -5.73 -15.13
CA ILE A 75 -7.67 -7.19 -15.28
C ILE A 75 -6.24 -7.73 -15.44
N ALA A 76 -5.35 -6.98 -16.07
CA ALA A 76 -3.96 -7.39 -16.29
C ALA A 76 -3.21 -7.65 -14.97
N LEU A 77 -3.45 -6.85 -13.92
CA LEU A 77 -2.77 -7.02 -12.63
C LEU A 77 -3.04 -8.38 -11.96
N PRO A 78 -4.30 -8.80 -11.75
CA PRO A 78 -4.59 -10.14 -11.23
C PRO A 78 -4.02 -11.26 -12.09
N ILE A 79 -4.05 -11.09 -13.42
CA ILE A 79 -3.48 -12.08 -14.36
C ILE A 79 -1.97 -12.18 -14.18
N ILE A 80 -1.24 -11.06 -14.09
CA ILE A 80 0.20 -11.05 -13.90
C ILE A 80 0.57 -11.68 -12.56
N ILE A 81 -0.15 -11.37 -11.48
CA ILE A 81 0.06 -11.96 -10.16
C ILE A 81 -0.14 -13.50 -10.24
N SER A 82 -1.24 -13.93 -10.83
CA SER A 82 -1.56 -15.35 -10.98
C SER A 82 -0.51 -16.07 -11.85
N LEU A 83 -0.08 -15.44 -12.94
CA LEU A 83 0.97 -15.95 -13.83
C LEU A 83 2.30 -16.08 -13.09
N THR A 84 2.67 -15.07 -12.28
CA THR A 84 3.90 -15.10 -11.49
C THR A 84 3.91 -16.28 -10.52
N VAL A 85 2.82 -16.44 -9.75
CA VAL A 85 2.66 -17.56 -8.80
C VAL A 85 2.71 -18.91 -9.52
N PHE A 86 2.04 -19.02 -10.65
CA PHE A 86 2.04 -20.23 -11.48
C PHE A 86 3.43 -20.56 -12.02
N LEU A 87 4.13 -19.58 -12.60
CA LEU A 87 5.47 -19.77 -13.15
C LEU A 87 6.50 -20.05 -12.06
N MET A 88 6.39 -19.44 -10.89
CA MET A 88 7.23 -19.78 -9.74
C MET A 88 7.08 -21.26 -9.36
N LYS A 89 5.85 -21.79 -9.34
CA LYS A 89 5.61 -23.22 -9.06
C LYS A 89 6.10 -24.13 -10.19
N LEU A 90 5.88 -23.73 -11.44
CA LEU A 90 6.21 -24.55 -12.63
C LEU A 90 7.72 -24.66 -12.86
N LEU A 91 8.44 -23.52 -12.78
CA LEU A 91 9.85 -23.40 -13.15
C LEU A 91 10.82 -23.67 -12.00
N SER A 92 10.33 -23.73 -10.76
CA SER A 92 11.22 -23.93 -9.60
C SER A 92 11.59 -25.40 -9.45
N PRO A 93 12.89 -25.71 -9.31
CA PRO A 93 13.37 -27.10 -9.18
C PRO A 93 13.31 -27.61 -7.72
N GLY A 94 13.19 -28.95 -7.58
CA GLY A 94 13.47 -29.71 -6.35
C GLY A 94 12.93 -29.09 -5.06
N GLU A 95 13.85 -28.73 -4.16
CA GLU A 95 13.52 -28.20 -2.82
C GLU A 95 12.80 -26.84 -2.84
N ILE A 96 13.03 -26.00 -3.85
CA ILE A 96 12.29 -24.72 -4.00
C ILE A 96 10.82 -25.03 -4.28
N LYS A 97 10.55 -25.95 -5.19
CA LYS A 97 9.19 -26.35 -5.55
C LYS A 97 8.44 -26.94 -4.36
N SER A 98 9.05 -27.86 -3.63
CA SER A 98 8.41 -28.48 -2.45
C SER A 98 8.14 -27.46 -1.32
N ASN A 99 9.00 -26.46 -1.18
CA ASN A 99 8.78 -25.37 -0.23
C ASN A 99 7.62 -24.46 -0.67
N LEU A 100 7.57 -24.09 -1.96
CA LEU A 100 6.47 -23.31 -2.53
C LEU A 100 5.13 -24.03 -2.38
N GLU A 101 5.09 -25.34 -2.64
CA GLU A 101 3.87 -26.15 -2.49
C GLU A 101 3.35 -26.16 -1.04
N ARG A 102 4.24 -26.18 -0.05
CA ARG A 102 3.87 -26.02 1.36
C ARG A 102 3.30 -24.63 1.64
N GLN A 103 3.97 -23.59 1.14
CA GLN A 103 3.54 -22.21 1.35
C GLN A 103 2.22 -21.91 0.65
N TYR A 104 1.98 -22.45 -0.53
CA TYR A 104 0.75 -22.23 -1.31
C TYR A 104 -0.52 -22.83 -0.68
N LYS A 105 -0.38 -23.66 0.36
CA LYS A 105 -1.54 -24.11 1.14
C LYS A 105 -2.33 -22.96 1.77
N ILE A 106 -1.71 -21.78 1.96
CA ILE A 106 -2.40 -20.60 2.44
C ILE A 106 -3.56 -20.15 1.55
N PHE A 107 -3.48 -20.40 0.23
CA PHE A 107 -4.53 -20.01 -0.72
C PHE A 107 -5.85 -20.77 -0.55
N GLY A 108 -5.83 -21.91 0.10
CA GLY A 108 -7.03 -22.66 0.49
C GLY A 108 -7.77 -22.08 1.69
N ASN A 109 -7.16 -21.14 2.42
CA ASN A 109 -7.75 -20.51 3.58
C ASN A 109 -8.44 -19.20 3.17
N LYS A 110 -9.76 -19.08 3.42
CA LYS A 110 -10.55 -17.87 3.12
C LYS A 110 -9.99 -16.61 3.80
N HIS A 111 -9.45 -16.75 5.01
CA HIS A 111 -8.88 -15.62 5.76
C HIS A 111 -7.63 -15.05 5.11
N THR A 112 -6.90 -15.81 4.30
CA THR A 112 -5.79 -15.28 3.49
C THR A 112 -6.29 -14.22 2.52
N TRP A 113 -7.40 -14.46 1.85
CA TRP A 113 -7.97 -13.51 0.88
C TRP A 113 -8.58 -12.30 1.56
N VAL A 114 -9.28 -12.50 2.68
CA VAL A 114 -9.84 -11.40 3.49
C VAL A 114 -8.72 -10.49 3.99
N MET A 115 -7.66 -11.07 4.57
CA MET A 115 -6.52 -10.29 5.06
C MET A 115 -5.75 -9.62 3.92
N THR A 116 -5.68 -10.23 2.74
CA THR A 116 -5.09 -9.59 1.55
C THR A 116 -5.82 -8.30 1.18
N ILE A 117 -7.15 -8.32 1.18
CA ILE A 117 -7.97 -7.13 0.87
C ILE A 117 -7.80 -6.06 1.97
N ILE A 118 -7.90 -6.47 3.25
CA ILE A 118 -7.76 -5.55 4.38
C ILE A 118 -6.34 -4.95 4.43
N TYR A 119 -5.32 -5.75 4.15
CA TYR A 119 -3.95 -5.24 4.14
C TYR A 119 -3.67 -4.34 2.94
N THR A 120 -4.34 -4.56 1.80
CA THR A 120 -4.32 -3.62 0.67
C THR A 120 -4.94 -2.27 1.06
N MET A 121 -6.01 -2.26 1.88
CA MET A 121 -6.56 -1.03 2.44
C MET A 121 -5.52 -0.28 3.29
N THR A 122 -4.82 -0.94 4.20
CA THR A 122 -3.91 -0.27 5.13
C THR A 122 -2.55 0.00 4.51
N PHE A 123 -1.80 -1.04 4.14
CA PHE A 123 -0.45 -0.90 3.60
C PHE A 123 -0.43 -0.42 2.15
N GLY A 124 -1.32 -0.95 1.31
CA GLY A 124 -1.42 -0.53 -0.09
C GLY A 124 -1.74 0.95 -0.22
N SER A 125 -2.67 1.44 0.59
CA SER A 125 -3.01 2.88 0.62
C SER A 125 -1.85 3.72 1.15
N PHE A 126 -1.14 3.26 2.18
CA PHE A 126 0.02 3.97 2.71
C PHE A 126 1.07 4.24 1.64
N ILE A 127 1.53 3.19 0.94
CA ILE A 127 2.58 3.34 -0.09
C ILE A 127 2.05 4.04 -1.34
N GLY A 128 0.79 3.82 -1.68
CA GLY A 128 0.16 4.46 -2.83
C GLY A 128 -0.01 5.96 -2.66
N PHE A 129 -0.48 6.42 -1.51
CA PHE A 129 -0.55 7.84 -1.20
C PHE A 129 0.83 8.48 -1.05
N ALA A 130 1.81 7.78 -0.47
CA ALA A 130 3.18 8.27 -0.42
C ALA A 130 3.74 8.58 -1.82
N ALA A 131 3.36 7.79 -2.83
CA ALA A 131 3.73 8.02 -4.22
C ALA A 131 2.87 9.09 -4.93
N ALA A 132 1.63 9.34 -4.46
CA ALA A 132 0.64 10.17 -5.17
C ALA A 132 0.48 11.59 -4.62
N VAL A 133 0.74 11.81 -3.32
CA VAL A 133 0.46 13.10 -2.66
C VAL A 133 1.20 14.27 -3.31
N GLY A 134 2.48 14.06 -3.68
CA GLY A 134 3.24 15.11 -4.37
C GLY A 134 2.62 15.51 -5.71
N LEU A 135 2.09 14.54 -6.45
CA LEU A 135 1.35 14.76 -7.69
C LEU A 135 0.06 15.55 -7.41
N ALA A 136 -0.70 15.14 -6.40
CA ALA A 136 -1.94 15.80 -6.01
C ALA A 136 -1.71 17.26 -5.62
N ILE A 137 -0.73 17.55 -4.75
CA ILE A 137 -0.39 18.90 -4.34
C ILE A 137 -0.03 19.77 -5.56
N LYS A 138 0.81 19.23 -6.45
CA LYS A 138 1.27 19.96 -7.64
C LYS A 138 0.14 20.30 -8.62
N PHE A 139 -0.74 19.36 -8.89
CA PHE A 139 -1.77 19.54 -9.93
C PHE A 139 -3.07 20.13 -9.42
N ILE A 140 -3.38 20.02 -8.13
CA ILE A 140 -4.59 20.62 -7.55
C ILE A 140 -4.30 22.03 -7.03
N PHE A 141 -3.16 22.23 -6.38
CA PHE A 141 -2.86 23.50 -5.67
C PHE A 141 -1.74 24.30 -6.32
N GLY A 142 -0.87 23.66 -7.09
CA GLY A 142 0.25 24.34 -7.75
C GLY A 142 -0.12 24.99 -9.09
N VAL A 143 -1.38 24.88 -9.53
CA VAL A 143 -1.93 25.54 -10.72
C VAL A 143 -3.20 26.29 -10.37
N GLN A 144 -3.48 27.39 -11.10
CA GLN A 144 -4.74 28.12 -11.01
C GLN A 144 -5.80 27.43 -11.87
N HIS A 145 -7.03 27.42 -11.38
CA HIS A 145 -8.20 26.89 -12.07
C HIS A 145 -9.12 28.06 -12.41
N VAL A 146 -8.96 28.62 -13.61
CA VAL A 146 -9.62 29.86 -14.04
C VAL A 146 -10.37 29.67 -15.36
N MET A 147 -11.45 30.42 -15.52
CA MET A 147 -12.18 30.47 -16.79
C MET A 147 -11.44 31.41 -17.76
N VAL A 148 -11.03 30.89 -18.91
CA VAL A 148 -10.48 31.66 -20.02
C VAL A 148 -11.35 31.37 -21.23
N ASP A 149 -11.90 32.40 -21.83
CA ASP A 149 -12.81 32.32 -23.01
C ASP A 149 -13.98 31.31 -22.83
N GLY A 150 -14.52 31.23 -21.60
CA GLY A 150 -15.62 30.33 -21.28
C GLY A 150 -15.24 28.87 -21.03
N VAL A 151 -13.94 28.54 -21.03
CA VAL A 151 -13.40 27.20 -20.76
C VAL A 151 -12.56 27.21 -19.50
N MET A 152 -12.82 26.28 -18.58
CA MET A 152 -12.00 26.12 -17.39
C MET A 152 -10.60 25.61 -17.80
N THR A 153 -9.57 26.38 -17.44
CA THR A 153 -8.17 26.04 -17.71
C THR A 153 -7.44 25.69 -16.41
N HIS A 154 -6.47 24.78 -16.52
CA HIS A 154 -5.69 24.26 -15.41
C HIS A 154 -4.18 24.34 -15.71
N ASN A 155 -3.76 25.32 -16.51
CA ASN A 155 -2.42 25.40 -17.08
C ASN A 155 -1.57 26.54 -16.49
N LEU A 156 -2.17 27.48 -15.78
CA LEU A 156 -1.45 28.62 -15.21
C LEU A 156 -0.84 28.22 -13.87
N ALA A 157 0.45 28.51 -13.69
CA ALA A 157 1.12 28.28 -12.41
C ALA A 157 0.47 29.14 -11.30
N ASN A 158 0.25 28.56 -10.14
CA ASN A 158 -0.24 29.28 -8.97
C ASN A 158 0.97 29.82 -8.19
N PRO A 159 1.22 31.15 -8.16
CA PRO A 159 2.34 31.72 -7.42
C PRO A 159 2.19 31.55 -5.90
N ASP A 160 0.95 31.49 -5.42
CA ASP A 160 0.62 31.33 -3.99
C ASP A 160 0.42 29.85 -3.60
N GLY A 161 0.71 28.95 -4.52
CA GLY A 161 0.57 27.51 -4.32
C GLY A 161 1.56 26.97 -3.28
N PRO A 162 1.16 25.91 -2.53
CA PRO A 162 2.01 25.33 -1.49
C PRO A 162 3.27 24.70 -2.09
N ALA A 163 4.41 24.95 -1.45
CA ALA A 163 5.68 24.32 -1.83
C ALA A 163 5.63 22.82 -1.57
N THR A 164 5.42 22.02 -2.60
CA THR A 164 5.20 20.55 -2.53
C THR A 164 6.23 19.85 -1.63
N PHE A 165 7.52 20.21 -1.73
CA PHE A 165 8.59 19.57 -0.96
C PHE A 165 8.47 19.78 0.56
N MET A 166 7.79 20.82 1.02
CA MET A 166 7.58 21.04 2.46
C MET A 166 6.57 20.06 3.06
N TYR A 167 5.65 19.58 2.27
CA TYR A 167 4.48 18.83 2.74
C TYR A 167 4.48 17.35 2.38
N VAL A 168 5.10 16.97 1.25
CA VAL A 168 5.00 15.63 0.67
C VAL A 168 5.48 14.50 1.58
N TRP A 169 6.46 14.77 2.42
CA TRP A 169 7.07 13.77 3.31
C TRP A 169 6.34 13.60 4.64
N VAL A 170 5.57 14.61 5.08
CA VAL A 170 4.96 14.67 6.43
C VAL A 170 4.01 13.51 6.66
N GLY A 171 3.10 13.25 5.73
CA GLY A 171 2.13 12.17 5.85
C GLY A 171 2.81 10.80 5.95
N ALA A 172 3.75 10.52 5.07
CA ALA A 172 4.50 9.26 5.07
C ALA A 172 5.32 9.09 6.36
N PHE A 173 5.93 10.16 6.86
CA PHE A 173 6.69 10.16 8.11
C PHE A 173 5.80 9.86 9.32
N VAL A 174 4.71 10.59 9.48
CA VAL A 174 3.75 10.36 10.59
C VAL A 174 3.18 8.95 10.52
N GLY A 175 2.73 8.51 9.35
CA GLY A 175 2.18 7.18 9.16
C GLY A 175 3.20 6.05 9.42
N ALA A 176 4.48 6.26 9.12
CA ALA A 176 5.52 5.30 9.44
C ALA A 176 5.78 5.21 10.95
N LEU A 177 5.87 6.34 11.63
CA LEU A 177 6.14 6.40 13.08
C LEU A 177 5.00 5.86 13.94
N ILE A 178 3.75 6.01 13.49
CA ILE A 178 2.59 5.57 14.28
C ILE A 178 2.34 4.05 14.25
N ARG A 179 2.97 3.31 13.32
CA ARG A 179 2.77 1.86 13.18
C ARG A 179 2.99 1.05 14.46
N PRO A 180 4.10 1.23 15.20
CA PRO A 180 4.31 0.52 16.46
C PRO A 180 3.26 0.85 17.51
N VAL A 181 2.73 2.08 17.51
CA VAL A 181 1.66 2.48 18.41
C VAL A 181 0.37 1.75 18.05
N GLY A 182 0.06 1.66 16.75
CA GLY A 182 -1.07 0.88 16.24
C GLY A 182 -1.00 -0.58 16.65
N GLY A 183 0.18 -1.20 16.56
CA GLY A 183 0.42 -2.58 17.03
C GLY A 183 0.17 -2.72 18.53
N LYS A 184 0.75 -1.83 19.36
CA LYS A 184 0.53 -1.84 20.82
C LYS A 184 -0.95 -1.65 21.23
N ILE A 185 -1.69 -0.82 20.53
CA ILE A 185 -3.12 -0.64 20.76
C ILE A 185 -3.86 -1.92 20.39
N ALA A 186 -3.54 -2.50 19.23
CA ALA A 186 -4.13 -3.74 18.76
C ALA A 186 -3.86 -4.91 19.73
N ASP A 187 -2.67 -4.98 20.33
CA ASP A 187 -2.33 -5.99 21.34
C ASP A 187 -3.23 -5.92 22.58
N LYS A 188 -3.70 -4.72 22.94
CA LYS A 188 -4.54 -4.50 24.12
C LYS A 188 -6.03 -4.71 23.87
N ILE A 189 -6.55 -4.23 22.76
CA ILE A 189 -8.00 -4.20 22.49
C ILE A 189 -8.43 -5.10 21.33
N GLY A 190 -7.48 -5.77 20.67
CA GLY A 190 -7.72 -6.63 19.51
C GLY A 190 -7.49 -5.94 18.17
N GLY A 191 -6.95 -6.70 17.24
CA GLY A 191 -6.57 -6.15 15.91
C GLY A 191 -7.77 -5.74 15.07
N ALA A 192 -8.85 -6.54 15.11
CA ALA A 192 -10.02 -6.26 14.28
C ALA A 192 -10.79 -5.01 14.70
N ILE A 193 -10.88 -4.72 16.01
CA ILE A 193 -11.49 -3.48 16.52
C ILE A 193 -10.69 -2.28 16.02
N VAL A 194 -9.36 -2.30 16.19
CA VAL A 194 -8.51 -1.20 15.72
C VAL A 194 -8.64 -1.01 14.21
N THR A 195 -8.61 -2.10 13.45
CA THR A 195 -8.79 -2.06 11.99
C THR A 195 -10.16 -1.48 11.60
N GLN A 196 -11.21 -1.77 12.36
CA GLN A 196 -12.55 -1.24 12.11
C GLN A 196 -12.59 0.29 12.27
N PHE A 197 -12.05 0.82 13.38
CA PHE A 197 -11.97 2.26 13.59
C PHE A 197 -11.12 2.94 12.52
N VAL A 198 -9.99 2.36 12.18
CA VAL A 198 -9.11 2.84 11.10
C VAL A 198 -9.86 2.91 9.78
N ALA A 199 -10.58 1.86 9.39
CA ALA A 199 -11.33 1.84 8.14
C ALA A 199 -12.39 2.95 8.09
N VAL A 200 -13.13 3.19 9.18
CA VAL A 200 -14.10 4.28 9.28
C VAL A 200 -13.43 5.65 9.14
N ILE A 201 -12.31 5.87 9.85
CA ILE A 201 -11.54 7.12 9.72
C ILE A 201 -11.05 7.31 8.28
N MET A 202 -10.58 6.25 7.64
CA MET A 202 -10.13 6.29 6.24
C MET A 202 -11.27 6.64 5.28
N VAL A 203 -12.49 6.12 5.50
CA VAL A 203 -13.68 6.53 4.71
C VAL A 203 -13.92 8.02 4.86
N ILE A 204 -14.02 8.51 6.10
CA ILE A 204 -14.32 9.93 6.38
C ILE A 204 -13.23 10.84 5.80
N ALA A 205 -11.96 10.50 6.05
CA ALA A 205 -10.83 11.28 5.56
C ALA A 205 -10.79 11.31 4.02
N SER A 206 -11.04 10.18 3.36
CA SER A 206 -11.06 10.12 1.88
C SER A 206 -12.20 10.95 1.29
N VAL A 207 -13.40 10.90 1.87
CA VAL A 207 -14.50 11.76 1.44
C VAL A 207 -14.14 13.23 1.60
N GLY A 208 -13.54 13.61 2.75
CA GLY A 208 -13.11 14.97 2.99
C GLY A 208 -12.01 15.44 2.04
N VAL A 209 -11.00 14.60 1.77
CA VAL A 209 -9.95 14.89 0.78
C VAL A 209 -10.56 15.08 -0.60
N GLY A 210 -11.50 14.22 -1.01
CA GLY A 210 -12.24 14.38 -2.27
C GLY A 210 -12.99 15.70 -2.32
N TYR A 211 -13.72 16.04 -1.27
CA TYR A 211 -14.48 17.29 -1.19
C TYR A 211 -13.59 18.54 -1.35
N TYR A 212 -12.50 18.63 -0.60
CA TYR A 212 -11.58 19.77 -0.72
C TYR A 212 -10.80 19.77 -2.04
N SER A 213 -10.53 18.62 -2.62
CA SER A 213 -9.97 18.53 -3.98
C SER A 213 -10.92 19.10 -5.02
N HIS A 214 -12.21 18.80 -4.91
CA HIS A 214 -13.25 19.33 -5.78
C HIS A 214 -13.36 20.86 -5.66
N LEU A 215 -13.45 21.40 -4.42
CA LEU A 215 -13.52 22.83 -4.20
C LEU A 215 -12.28 23.56 -4.74
N ALA A 216 -11.09 23.03 -4.48
CA ALA A 216 -9.84 23.61 -4.96
C ALA A 216 -9.79 23.62 -6.48
N TYR A 217 -10.22 22.54 -7.13
CA TYR A 217 -10.15 22.38 -8.58
C TYR A 217 -11.14 23.27 -9.36
N GLN A 218 -12.10 23.84 -8.68
CA GLN A 218 -13.08 24.81 -9.23
C GLN A 218 -12.79 26.27 -8.79
N SER A 219 -11.70 26.52 -8.07
CA SER A 219 -11.40 27.82 -7.50
C SER A 219 -10.23 28.51 -8.20
N ALA A 220 -10.33 29.81 -8.39
CA ALA A 220 -9.21 30.64 -8.82
C ALA A 220 -8.12 30.76 -7.74
N THR A 221 -8.46 30.49 -6.47
CA THR A 221 -7.58 30.52 -5.30
C THR A 221 -7.54 29.14 -4.62
N PRO A 222 -7.01 28.09 -5.29
CA PRO A 222 -7.03 26.72 -4.75
C PRO A 222 -6.28 26.60 -3.42
N GLN A 223 -5.27 27.45 -3.16
CA GLN A 223 -4.49 27.46 -1.92
C GLN A 223 -5.34 27.64 -0.66
N ASP A 224 -6.51 28.27 -0.74
CA ASP A 224 -7.41 28.48 0.41
C ASP A 224 -7.96 27.16 0.97
N TYR A 225 -8.03 26.13 0.13
CA TYR A 225 -8.48 24.78 0.49
C TYR A 225 -7.34 23.82 0.83
N PHE A 226 -6.09 24.28 0.77
CA PHE A 226 -4.93 23.39 0.95
C PHE A 226 -4.81 22.85 2.38
N MET A 227 -4.95 23.69 3.40
CA MET A 227 -4.74 23.23 4.79
C MET A 227 -5.75 22.18 5.24
N PRO A 228 -7.07 22.32 5.04
CA PRO A 228 -8.00 21.25 5.36
C PRO A 228 -7.76 19.98 4.54
N PHE A 229 -7.42 20.07 3.26
CA PHE A 229 -6.99 18.93 2.44
C PHE A 229 -5.78 18.24 3.06
N PHE A 230 -4.74 18.99 3.42
CA PHE A 230 -3.49 18.47 3.95
C PHE A 230 -3.67 17.78 5.31
N ILE A 231 -4.45 18.38 6.21
CA ILE A 231 -4.78 17.77 7.51
C ILE A 231 -5.46 16.42 7.31
N LEU A 232 -6.42 16.33 6.40
CA LEU A 232 -7.12 15.08 6.10
C LEU A 232 -6.19 14.02 5.47
N ILE A 233 -5.25 14.42 4.64
CA ILE A 233 -4.19 13.54 4.13
C ILE A 233 -3.31 13.01 5.27
N VAL A 234 -2.92 13.85 6.23
CA VAL A 234 -2.13 13.40 7.40
C VAL A 234 -2.94 12.45 8.27
N ILE A 235 -4.24 12.71 8.47
CA ILE A 235 -5.16 11.79 9.17
C ILE A 235 -5.23 10.45 8.43
N LEU A 236 -5.34 10.47 7.10
CA LEU A 236 -5.38 9.27 6.27
C LEU A 236 -4.08 8.45 6.41
N PHE A 237 -2.92 9.10 6.39
CA PHE A 237 -1.64 8.42 6.63
C PHE A 237 -1.53 7.86 8.05
N THR A 238 -1.99 8.60 9.06
CA THR A 238 -2.03 8.15 10.45
C THR A 238 -2.90 6.91 10.58
N ALA A 239 -4.09 6.93 10.00
CA ALA A 239 -5.00 5.79 9.99
C ALA A 239 -4.38 4.57 9.28
N THR A 240 -3.79 4.76 8.10
CA THR A 240 -3.11 3.65 7.38
C THR A 240 -1.95 3.08 8.18
N GLY A 241 -1.19 3.93 8.88
CA GLY A 241 -0.09 3.50 9.76
C GLY A 241 -0.58 2.63 10.94
N ILE A 242 -1.58 3.09 11.67
CA ILE A 242 -2.21 2.35 12.78
C ILE A 242 -2.78 1.03 12.27
N GLY A 243 -3.51 1.06 11.14
CA GLY A 243 -4.10 -0.10 10.51
C GLY A 243 -3.07 -1.12 10.03
N ASN A 244 -1.90 -0.68 9.60
CA ASN A 244 -0.82 -1.59 9.26
C ASN A 244 -0.35 -2.39 10.49
N GLY A 245 -0.15 -1.73 11.64
CA GLY A 245 0.18 -2.40 12.88
C GLY A 245 -0.90 -3.38 13.34
N SER A 246 -2.17 -3.00 13.27
CA SER A 246 -3.29 -3.86 13.69
C SER A 246 -3.51 -5.08 12.79
N THR A 247 -3.32 -4.94 11.49
CA THR A 247 -3.46 -6.06 10.56
C THR A 247 -2.36 -7.10 10.71
N PHE A 248 -1.12 -6.69 11.02
CA PHE A 248 -0.04 -7.64 11.37
C PHE A 248 -0.42 -8.49 12.58
N ARG A 249 -0.96 -7.88 13.63
CA ARG A 249 -1.42 -8.61 14.80
C ARG A 249 -2.55 -9.58 14.44
N THR A 250 -3.55 -9.13 13.70
CA THR A 250 -4.67 -10.00 13.28
C THR A 250 -4.16 -11.23 12.51
N ILE A 251 -3.22 -11.07 11.58
CA ILE A 251 -2.65 -12.21 10.84
C ILE A 251 -1.96 -13.19 11.79
N SER A 252 -1.16 -12.70 12.75
CA SER A 252 -0.46 -13.60 13.69
C SER A 252 -1.40 -14.33 14.67
N MET A 253 -2.61 -13.84 14.88
CA MET A 253 -3.63 -14.50 15.72
C MET A 253 -4.53 -15.46 14.95
N VAL A 254 -4.78 -15.19 13.65
CA VAL A 254 -5.66 -16.00 12.80
C VAL A 254 -4.90 -17.20 12.21
N PHE A 255 -3.62 -17.04 11.93
CA PHE A 255 -2.82 -18.08 11.29
C PHE A 255 -1.80 -18.67 12.25
N ASN A 256 -1.55 -19.98 12.12
CA ASN A 256 -0.50 -20.63 12.90
C ASN A 256 0.90 -20.14 12.48
N VAL A 257 1.90 -20.45 13.29
CA VAL A 257 3.30 -19.98 13.10
C VAL A 257 3.86 -20.34 11.72
N GLU A 258 3.48 -21.50 11.15
CA GLU A 258 3.95 -21.93 9.82
C GLU A 258 3.31 -21.16 8.68
N GLN A 259 2.06 -20.69 8.86
CA GLN A 259 1.28 -20.00 7.84
C GLN A 259 1.40 -18.48 7.93
N ALA A 260 1.61 -17.93 9.13
CA ALA A 260 1.63 -16.48 9.33
C ALA A 260 2.68 -15.77 8.45
N GLY A 261 3.90 -16.31 8.38
CA GLY A 261 4.96 -15.77 7.53
C GLY A 261 4.60 -15.75 6.04
N PRO A 262 4.22 -16.88 5.43
CA PRO A 262 3.74 -16.93 4.05
C PRO A 262 2.54 -16.01 3.77
N VAL A 263 1.57 -15.92 4.68
CA VAL A 263 0.42 -15.00 4.54
C VAL A 263 0.86 -13.55 4.57
N LEU A 264 1.73 -13.16 5.51
CA LEU A 264 2.30 -11.81 5.57
C LEU A 264 3.06 -11.46 4.29
N GLY A 265 3.88 -12.38 3.79
CA GLY A 265 4.60 -12.21 2.53
C GLY A 265 3.66 -12.00 1.34
N TRP A 266 2.64 -12.84 1.20
CA TRP A 266 1.64 -12.74 0.14
C TRP A 266 0.84 -11.43 0.23
N THR A 267 0.26 -11.14 1.39
CA THR A 267 -0.56 -9.93 1.58
C THR A 267 0.24 -8.66 1.34
N SER A 268 1.52 -8.64 1.77
CA SER A 268 2.42 -7.50 1.53
C SER A 268 2.75 -7.33 0.05
N ALA A 269 3.03 -8.43 -0.66
CA ALA A 269 3.32 -8.39 -2.08
C ALA A 269 2.12 -7.88 -2.89
N VAL A 270 0.91 -8.35 -2.59
CA VAL A 270 -0.32 -7.86 -3.25
C VAL A 270 -0.59 -6.41 -2.89
N ALA A 271 -0.50 -6.04 -1.62
CA ALA A 271 -0.73 -4.67 -1.18
C ALA A 271 0.29 -3.68 -1.80
N ALA A 272 1.51 -4.12 -2.10
CA ALA A 272 2.53 -3.28 -2.75
C ALA A 272 2.09 -2.72 -4.11
N TYR A 273 1.14 -3.36 -4.80
CA TYR A 273 0.55 -2.81 -6.03
C TYR A 273 -0.18 -1.47 -5.80
N GLY A 274 -0.52 -1.13 -4.55
CA GLY A 274 -1.04 0.19 -4.20
C GLY A 274 -0.13 1.34 -4.66
N ALA A 275 1.20 1.14 -4.63
CA ALA A 275 2.17 2.13 -5.12
C ALA A 275 2.01 2.45 -6.61
N PHE A 276 1.46 1.54 -7.39
CA PHE A 276 1.16 1.74 -8.81
C PHE A 276 -0.28 2.20 -9.04
N LEU A 277 -1.24 1.55 -8.37
CA LEU A 277 -2.66 1.77 -8.61
C LEU A 277 -3.13 3.16 -8.18
N ILE A 278 -2.76 3.60 -6.99
CA ILE A 278 -3.25 4.87 -6.42
C ILE A 278 -2.77 6.09 -7.23
N PRO A 279 -1.45 6.25 -7.52
CA PRO A 279 -1.02 7.36 -8.36
C PRO A 279 -1.63 7.34 -9.75
N LYS A 280 -1.83 6.13 -10.31
CA LYS A 280 -2.46 5.98 -11.61
C LYS A 280 -3.91 6.44 -11.62
N VAL A 281 -4.72 6.00 -10.65
CA VAL A 281 -6.14 6.40 -10.53
C VAL A 281 -6.25 7.90 -10.32
N ILE A 282 -5.47 8.46 -9.39
CA ILE A 282 -5.44 9.90 -9.14
C ILE A 282 -5.04 10.66 -10.41
N GLY A 283 -3.99 10.22 -11.11
CA GLY A 283 -3.53 10.86 -12.33
C GLY A 283 -4.53 10.78 -13.50
N GLU A 284 -5.27 9.68 -13.62
CA GLU A 284 -6.34 9.54 -14.63
C GLU A 284 -7.53 10.47 -14.32
N GLN A 285 -7.93 10.57 -13.05
CA GLN A 285 -9.02 11.45 -12.64
C GLN A 285 -8.63 12.94 -12.75
N MET A 286 -7.36 13.29 -12.49
CA MET A 286 -6.87 14.64 -12.77
C MET A 286 -6.96 15.00 -14.25
N LYS A 287 -6.60 14.07 -15.16
CA LYS A 287 -6.74 14.27 -16.60
C LYS A 287 -8.20 14.39 -17.04
N ALA A 288 -9.09 13.71 -16.35
CA ALA A 288 -10.53 13.77 -16.58
C ALA A 288 -11.19 15.00 -15.91
N THR A 289 -10.42 15.88 -15.25
CA THR A 289 -10.90 17.06 -14.52
C THR A 289 -11.83 16.75 -13.33
N THR A 290 -11.73 15.55 -12.78
CA THR A 290 -12.56 15.06 -11.67
C THR A 290 -11.70 14.40 -10.58
N PRO A 291 -10.72 15.12 -9.98
CA PRO A 291 -9.75 14.54 -9.03
C PRO A 291 -10.42 13.93 -7.78
N GLU A 292 -11.59 14.45 -7.39
CA GLU A 292 -12.39 13.98 -6.27
C GLU A 292 -12.88 12.54 -6.43
N LEU A 293 -13.18 12.11 -7.65
CA LEU A 293 -13.75 10.78 -7.91
C LEU A 293 -12.78 9.65 -7.52
N ALA A 294 -11.46 9.89 -7.62
CA ALA A 294 -10.46 8.96 -7.13
C ALA A 294 -10.63 8.71 -5.62
N MET A 295 -10.78 9.78 -4.85
CA MET A 295 -10.90 9.71 -3.40
C MET A 295 -12.23 9.11 -2.95
N TYR A 296 -13.33 9.40 -3.66
CA TYR A 296 -14.63 8.76 -3.42
C TYR A 296 -14.58 7.27 -3.74
N GLY A 297 -13.89 6.86 -4.81
CA GLY A 297 -13.66 5.46 -5.13
C GLY A 297 -12.88 4.72 -4.03
N PHE A 298 -11.85 5.36 -3.46
CA PHE A 298 -11.13 4.80 -2.31
C PHE A 298 -12.01 4.73 -1.07
N ALA A 299 -12.85 5.73 -0.80
CA ALA A 299 -13.80 5.70 0.32
C ALA A 299 -14.76 4.51 0.22
N VAL A 300 -15.29 4.21 -0.97
CA VAL A 300 -16.12 3.02 -1.23
C VAL A 300 -15.34 1.73 -0.95
N PHE A 301 -14.10 1.64 -1.41
CA PHE A 301 -13.24 0.50 -1.13
C PHE A 301 -12.98 0.31 0.37
N TYR A 302 -12.73 1.40 1.11
CA TYR A 302 -12.51 1.33 2.56
C TYR A 302 -13.78 0.95 3.32
N ALA A 303 -14.94 1.42 2.89
CA ALA A 303 -16.23 0.98 3.44
C ALA A 303 -16.46 -0.52 3.21
N PHE A 304 -16.12 -1.02 2.03
CA PHE A 304 -16.16 -2.45 1.73
C PHE A 304 -15.23 -3.24 2.66
N CYS A 305 -13.98 -2.76 2.87
CA CYS A 305 -13.05 -3.38 3.81
C CYS A 305 -13.55 -3.36 5.26
N ALA A 306 -14.21 -2.27 5.69
CA ALA A 306 -14.85 -2.19 7.00
C ALA A 306 -15.95 -3.25 7.17
N ILE A 307 -16.80 -3.45 6.14
CA ILE A 307 -17.82 -4.49 6.12
C ILE A 307 -17.20 -5.87 6.20
N LEU A 308 -16.15 -6.15 5.42
CA LEU A 308 -15.43 -7.42 5.45
C LEU A 308 -14.82 -7.67 6.83
N ASN A 309 -14.14 -6.69 7.41
CA ASN A 309 -13.54 -6.81 8.73
C ASN A 309 -14.59 -7.10 9.80
N TRP A 310 -15.71 -6.38 9.77
CA TRP A 310 -16.83 -6.62 10.69
C TRP A 310 -17.39 -8.03 10.53
N TRP A 311 -17.66 -8.45 9.28
CA TRP A 311 -18.28 -9.75 8.99
C TRP A 311 -17.42 -10.93 9.45
N PHE A 312 -16.12 -10.88 9.17
CA PHE A 312 -15.23 -12.00 9.42
C PHE A 312 -14.64 -12.02 10.83
N TYR A 313 -14.53 -10.85 11.51
CA TYR A 313 -13.77 -10.74 12.76
C TYR A 313 -14.51 -10.08 13.92
N LEU A 314 -15.61 -9.36 13.72
CA LEU A 314 -16.34 -8.66 14.76
C LEU A 314 -17.80 -9.10 14.89
N GLY A 315 -18.39 -9.57 13.81
CA GLY A 315 -19.80 -9.96 13.77
C GLY A 315 -20.14 -11.17 14.67
N PRO A 316 -21.43 -11.41 14.94
CA PRO A 316 -21.86 -12.50 15.85
C PRO A 316 -21.41 -13.89 15.39
N LYS A 317 -21.23 -14.08 14.08
CA LYS A 317 -20.82 -15.35 13.44
C LYS A 317 -19.34 -15.39 13.07
N ALA A 318 -18.53 -14.45 13.57
CA ALA A 318 -17.10 -14.43 13.31
C ALA A 318 -16.42 -15.69 13.85
N GLU A 319 -15.64 -16.35 12.99
CA GLU A 319 -14.87 -17.54 13.34
C GLU A 319 -13.75 -17.20 14.34
N TYR A 320 -13.10 -16.08 14.14
CA TYR A 320 -12.12 -15.49 15.05
C TYR A 320 -12.69 -14.19 15.58
N LYS A 321 -13.00 -14.14 16.87
CA LYS A 321 -13.59 -12.95 17.50
C LYS A 321 -12.50 -11.99 17.94
N ASN A 322 -12.39 -10.86 17.24
CA ASN A 322 -11.47 -9.77 17.50
C ASN A 322 -10.02 -10.23 17.69
N PRO A 323 -9.44 -10.91 16.71
CA PRO A 323 -8.10 -11.43 16.79
C PRO A 323 -7.04 -10.33 16.88
#